data_9b83422b4ab0d2f3ca44aa177398b816
#
_entry.id   9b83422b4ab0d2f3ca44aa177398b816
#
_cell.length_a   1.000
_cell.length_b   1.000
_cell.length_c   1.000
_cell.angle_alpha   90.00
_cell.angle_beta   90.00
_cell.angle_gamma   90.00
#
_symmetry.space_group_name_H-M   'P 1'
#
loop_
_entity.id
_entity.type
_entity.pdbx_description
1 polymer ?
#
loop_
_entity_poly.entity_id
_entity_poly.type
_entity_poly.pdbx_seq_one_letter_code
_entity_poly.pdbx_strand_id
1 'polypeptide(L)'
;KFNSHKIYSHNDKDSKEANSVGYGDNTEFLKVWGEDYPQYLRDYVEKFPMKVVNSNFQVQKPGNVCPPHHDNFKMIKDMGFDEKPYRILVCMSDWIFGQVVMIEDLVITNWKKGDAYIWDSEALHMSANGSIKDKLTMIISGFYED
;
A
#
# COMPACT_ATOMS: atom_id res chain seq x y z
N LYS A 1 -0.25 -8.43 19.95
CA LYS A 1 0.85 -7.49 19.65
C LYS A 1 1.40 -7.93 18.31
N PHE A 2 1.18 -7.16 17.27
CA PHE A 2 1.84 -7.37 15.99
C PHE A 2 3.32 -7.01 16.17
N ASN A 3 4.23 -7.91 15.79
CA ASN A 3 5.60 -7.53 15.62
C ASN A 3 5.68 -6.64 14.38
N SER A 4 5.77 -5.34 14.58
CA SER A 4 5.93 -4.37 13.51
C SER A 4 7.36 -4.42 13.01
N HIS A 5 7.57 -4.96 11.81
CA HIS A 5 8.85 -4.92 11.14
C HIS A 5 8.88 -3.79 10.11
N LYS A 6 9.84 -2.90 10.29
CA LYS A 6 10.25 -1.75 9.48
C LYS A 6 9.28 -0.57 9.41
N ILE A 7 9.64 0.41 10.20
CA ILE A 7 9.48 1.82 9.85
C ILE A 7 10.45 2.07 8.68
N TYR A 8 9.94 2.45 7.52
CA TYR A 8 10.79 3.10 6.51
C TYR A 8 11.19 4.45 7.08
N SER A 9 12.33 4.52 7.76
CA SER A 9 12.94 5.79 8.11
C SER A 9 13.92 6.15 7.00
N HIS A 10 14.02 7.44 6.67
CA HIS A 10 14.83 7.99 5.58
C HIS A 10 16.35 7.73 5.67
N ASN A 11 16.82 6.96 6.62
CA ASN A 11 18.23 6.72 6.87
C ASN A 11 18.81 5.42 6.30
N ASP A 12 17.99 4.57 5.66
CA ASP A 12 18.43 3.32 5.05
C ASP A 12 18.77 3.44 3.56
N LYS A 13 19.50 2.46 3.01
CA LYS A 13 19.85 2.38 1.57
C LYS A 13 18.62 2.51 0.64
N ASP A 14 17.47 2.04 1.07
CA ASP A 14 16.20 2.13 0.35
C ASP A 14 15.67 3.57 0.30
N SER A 15 16.15 4.46 1.18
CA SER A 15 15.73 5.86 1.25
C SER A 15 16.22 6.68 0.04
N LYS A 16 17.38 6.34 -0.55
CA LYS A 16 17.88 7.05 -1.74
C LYS A 16 16.99 6.80 -2.95
N GLU A 17 16.50 5.56 -3.11
CA GLU A 17 15.58 5.22 -4.18
C GLU A 17 14.20 5.86 -3.93
N ALA A 18 13.70 5.82 -2.71
CA ALA A 18 12.47 6.51 -2.33
C ALA A 18 12.57 8.03 -2.56
N ASN A 19 13.65 8.66 -2.13
CA ASN A 19 13.85 10.10 -2.33
C ASN A 19 13.96 10.49 -3.82
N SER A 20 14.47 9.60 -4.67
CA SER A 20 14.55 9.85 -6.12
C SER A 20 13.19 9.92 -6.80
N VAL A 21 12.15 9.33 -6.18
CA VAL A 21 10.76 9.37 -6.66
C VAL A 21 9.87 10.32 -5.84
N GLY A 22 10.49 11.22 -5.04
CA GLY A 22 9.79 12.31 -4.37
C GLY A 22 9.31 12.02 -2.94
N TYR A 23 9.68 10.87 -2.35
CA TYR A 23 9.40 10.63 -0.93
C TYR A 23 10.24 11.58 -0.07
N GLY A 24 9.57 12.38 0.74
CA GLY A 24 10.20 13.33 1.67
C GLY A 24 10.20 12.84 3.12
N ASP A 25 10.69 13.67 4.02
CA ASP A 25 10.82 13.34 5.46
C ASP A 25 9.47 13.05 6.15
N ASN A 26 8.36 13.47 5.56
CA ASN A 26 7.02 13.19 6.04
C ASN A 26 6.37 11.93 5.42
N THR A 27 7.16 11.08 4.76
CA THR A 27 6.70 9.80 4.20
C THR A 27 7.14 8.67 5.10
N GLU A 28 6.27 8.28 6.02
CA GLU A 28 6.52 7.17 6.94
C GLU A 28 5.32 6.25 6.98
N PHE A 29 5.57 4.96 6.75
CA PHE A 29 4.58 3.90 6.92
C PHE A 29 5.07 2.86 7.91
N LEU A 30 4.23 2.52 8.86
CA LEU A 30 4.40 1.28 9.59
C LEU A 30 3.83 0.15 8.74
N LYS A 31 4.66 -0.82 8.39
CA LYS A 31 4.26 -1.98 7.57
C LYS A 31 4.37 -3.27 8.37
N VAL A 32 3.35 -4.12 8.22
CA VAL A 32 3.38 -5.52 8.66
C VAL A 32 3.21 -6.38 7.42
N TRP A 33 4.18 -7.25 7.15
CA TRP A 33 4.20 -8.11 5.97
C TRP A 33 3.28 -9.32 6.14
N GLY A 34 2.77 -9.86 5.03
CA GLY A 34 1.81 -10.95 5.01
C GLY A 34 2.30 -12.23 5.70
N GLU A 35 3.61 -12.49 5.69
CA GLU A 35 4.24 -13.60 6.42
C GLU A 35 4.07 -13.51 7.94
N ASP A 36 3.95 -12.29 8.48
CA ASP A 36 3.73 -12.02 9.90
C ASP A 36 2.22 -11.90 10.26
N TYR A 37 1.33 -12.09 9.30
CA TYR A 37 -0.10 -12.00 9.55
C TYR A 37 -0.60 -13.14 10.44
N PRO A 38 -1.55 -12.85 11.36
CA PRO A 38 -2.34 -13.90 11.97
C PRO A 38 -3.19 -14.62 10.90
N GLN A 39 -3.53 -15.89 11.17
CA GLN A 39 -4.17 -16.76 10.18
C GLN A 39 -5.42 -16.14 9.53
N TYR A 40 -6.28 -15.48 10.30
CA TYR A 40 -7.51 -14.87 9.77
C TYR A 40 -7.26 -13.78 8.71
N LEU A 41 -6.12 -13.07 8.76
CA LEU A 41 -5.74 -12.10 7.72
C LEU A 41 -5.15 -12.79 6.49
N ARG A 42 -4.44 -13.89 6.67
CA ARG A 42 -4.00 -14.74 5.54
C ARG A 42 -5.21 -15.29 4.79
N ASP A 43 -6.16 -15.89 5.50
CA ASP A 43 -7.41 -16.40 4.94
C ASP A 43 -8.23 -15.30 4.24
N TYR A 44 -8.13 -14.06 4.71
CA TYR A 44 -8.77 -12.91 4.07
C TYR A 44 -8.11 -12.56 2.74
N VAL A 45 -6.78 -12.51 2.71
CA VAL A 45 -5.99 -12.19 1.50
C VAL A 45 -6.20 -13.26 0.42
N GLU A 46 -6.30 -14.53 0.79
CA GLU A 46 -6.55 -15.66 -0.14
C GLU A 46 -7.94 -15.61 -0.82
N LYS A 47 -8.87 -14.79 -0.33
CA LYS A 47 -10.19 -14.63 -0.95
C LYS A 47 -10.20 -13.69 -2.15
N PHE A 48 -9.14 -12.93 -2.36
CA PHE A 48 -9.06 -12.05 -3.53
C PHE A 48 -8.85 -12.88 -4.81
N PRO A 49 -9.54 -12.52 -5.91
CA PRO A 49 -9.51 -13.27 -7.16
C PRO A 49 -8.21 -12.98 -7.93
N MET A 50 -7.09 -13.27 -7.31
CA MET A 50 -5.77 -13.10 -7.93
C MET A 50 -4.74 -14.01 -7.28
N LYS A 51 -3.71 -14.38 -8.03
CA LYS A 51 -2.52 -15.01 -7.47
C LYS A 51 -1.73 -13.97 -6.68
N VAL A 52 -1.88 -14.00 -5.37
CA VAL A 52 -1.20 -13.06 -4.48
C VAL A 52 0.28 -13.42 -4.37
N VAL A 53 1.15 -12.45 -4.65
CA VAL A 53 2.60 -12.58 -4.48
C VAL A 53 3.04 -12.02 -3.14
N ASN A 54 2.51 -10.86 -2.76
CA ASN A 54 2.74 -10.32 -1.44
C ASN A 54 1.57 -9.47 -0.95
N SER A 55 1.55 -9.25 0.36
CA SER A 55 0.66 -8.28 0.98
C SER A 55 1.35 -7.59 2.16
N ASN A 56 0.92 -6.38 2.46
CA ASN A 56 1.33 -5.69 3.67
C ASN A 56 0.21 -4.82 4.23
N PHE A 57 0.13 -4.77 5.54
CA PHE A 57 -0.73 -3.83 6.26
C PHE A 57 0.06 -2.55 6.50
N GLN A 58 -0.57 -1.41 6.25
CA GLN A 58 0.07 -0.10 6.35
C GLN A 58 -0.66 0.81 7.32
N VAL A 59 0.11 1.49 8.15
CA VAL A 59 -0.36 2.58 9.01
C VAL A 59 0.30 3.87 8.56
N GLN A 60 -0.48 4.79 8.01
CA GLN A 60 -0.03 6.12 7.63
C GLN A 60 -0.46 7.11 8.71
N LYS A 61 0.52 7.67 9.43
CA LYS A 61 0.30 8.62 10.53
C LYS A 61 -0.24 9.96 10.04
N PRO A 62 -0.92 10.75 10.90
CA PRO A 62 -1.25 12.14 10.59
C PRO A 62 -0.05 12.94 10.08
N GLY A 63 -0.27 13.74 9.04
CA GLY A 63 0.76 14.56 8.40
C GLY A 63 1.61 13.81 7.35
N ASN A 64 1.49 12.50 7.24
CA ASN A 64 2.27 11.72 6.28
C ASN A 64 1.68 11.76 4.87
N VAL A 65 2.56 11.88 3.88
CA VAL A 65 2.24 11.88 2.45
C VAL A 65 3.06 10.80 1.76
N CYS A 66 2.40 9.98 0.96
CA CYS A 66 3.02 9.17 -0.07
C CYS A 66 2.85 9.95 -1.39
N PRO A 67 3.90 10.56 -1.92
CA PRO A 67 3.79 11.45 -3.09
C PRO A 67 3.36 10.69 -4.34
N PRO A 68 2.94 11.39 -5.41
CA PRO A 68 2.61 10.75 -6.68
C PRO A 68 3.77 9.93 -7.21
N HIS A 69 3.54 8.66 -7.52
CA HIS A 69 4.54 7.73 -8.02
C HIS A 69 3.89 6.57 -8.79
N HIS A 70 4.70 5.91 -9.60
CA HIS A 70 4.39 4.59 -10.16
C HIS A 70 5.07 3.51 -9.32
N ASP A 71 4.40 2.39 -9.14
CA ASP A 71 5.03 1.24 -8.50
C ASP A 71 6.09 0.61 -9.42
N ASN A 72 7.27 0.33 -8.90
CA ASN A 72 8.32 -0.33 -9.67
C ASN A 72 8.14 -1.87 -9.76
N PHE A 73 7.38 -2.46 -8.82
CA PHE A 73 7.14 -3.89 -8.70
C PHE A 73 8.42 -4.75 -8.76
N LYS A 74 9.54 -4.17 -8.33
CA LYS A 74 10.87 -4.80 -8.46
C LYS A 74 10.90 -6.23 -7.94
N MET A 75 10.32 -6.46 -6.76
CA MET A 75 10.30 -7.79 -6.15
C MET A 75 9.56 -8.81 -7.05
N ILE A 76 8.46 -8.43 -7.66
CA ILE A 76 7.67 -9.29 -8.56
C ILE A 76 8.45 -9.55 -9.84
N LYS A 77 9.06 -8.51 -10.41
CA LYS A 77 9.90 -8.63 -11.60
C LYS A 77 11.13 -9.52 -11.36
N ASP A 78 11.76 -9.39 -10.20
CA ASP A 78 12.92 -10.22 -9.82
C ASP A 78 12.55 -11.71 -9.63
N MET A 79 11.26 -12.04 -9.44
CA MET A 79 10.75 -13.42 -9.41
C MET A 79 10.55 -14.02 -10.81
N GLY A 80 10.78 -13.24 -11.88
CA GLY A 80 10.72 -13.71 -13.27
C GLY A 80 9.30 -13.89 -13.82
N PHE A 81 8.32 -13.21 -13.27
CA PHE A 81 6.97 -13.17 -13.83
C PHE A 81 6.91 -12.15 -14.98
N ASP A 82 6.37 -12.59 -16.12
CA ASP A 82 6.18 -11.76 -17.32
C ASP A 82 4.81 -11.05 -17.34
N GLU A 83 3.88 -11.49 -16.49
CA GLU A 83 2.53 -10.94 -16.42
C GLU A 83 2.54 -9.54 -15.81
N LYS A 84 1.56 -8.72 -16.22
CA LYS A 84 1.35 -7.39 -15.67
C LYS A 84 0.86 -7.48 -14.23
N PRO A 85 1.61 -6.95 -13.24
CA PRO A 85 1.17 -7.01 -11.86
C PRO A 85 0.13 -5.94 -11.55
N TYR A 86 -0.74 -6.27 -10.59
CA TYR A 86 -1.77 -5.39 -10.04
C TYR A 86 -1.57 -5.18 -8.55
N ARG A 87 -2.10 -4.05 -8.07
CA ARG A 87 -2.27 -3.79 -6.64
C ARG A 87 -3.72 -3.62 -6.30
N ILE A 88 -4.07 -4.11 -5.11
CA ILE A 88 -5.34 -3.82 -4.45
C ILE A 88 -5.03 -3.09 -3.16
N LEU A 89 -5.63 -1.92 -2.97
CA LEU A 89 -5.68 -1.22 -1.70
C LEU A 89 -7.01 -1.54 -1.04
N VAL A 90 -6.97 -2.11 0.16
CA VAL A 90 -8.15 -2.35 0.99
C VAL A 90 -8.16 -1.34 2.13
N CYS A 91 -9.26 -0.62 2.29
CA CYS A 91 -9.48 0.31 3.38
C CYS A 91 -9.79 -0.47 4.68
N MET A 92 -8.89 -0.42 5.66
CA MET A 92 -9.01 -1.19 6.91
C MET A 92 -9.73 -0.43 8.03
N SER A 93 -10.10 0.82 7.77
CA SER A 93 -10.93 1.67 8.63
C SER A 93 -11.84 2.55 7.78
N ASP A 94 -12.91 3.07 8.37
CA ASP A 94 -13.72 4.10 7.73
C ASP A 94 -12.90 5.37 7.47
N TRP A 95 -13.25 6.07 6.40
CA TRP A 95 -12.65 7.34 6.04
C TRP A 95 -12.83 8.41 7.13
N ILE A 96 -11.82 9.24 7.28
CA ILE A 96 -11.84 10.41 8.16
C ILE A 96 -11.44 11.63 7.34
N PHE A 97 -12.13 12.74 7.57
CA PHE A 97 -11.85 14.01 6.88
C PHE A 97 -10.35 14.35 6.90
N GLY A 98 -9.80 14.67 5.74
CA GLY A 98 -8.38 14.93 5.54
C GLY A 98 -7.57 13.73 5.03
N GLN A 99 -8.15 12.52 4.99
CA GLN A 99 -7.52 11.38 4.34
C GLN A 99 -7.87 11.37 2.85
N VAL A 100 -6.90 11.02 2.01
CA VAL A 100 -7.08 10.91 0.57
C VAL A 100 -6.24 9.77 -0.01
N VAL A 101 -6.77 9.17 -1.07
CA VAL A 101 -6.03 8.33 -2.02
C VAL A 101 -6.36 8.86 -3.41
N MET A 102 -5.38 8.92 -4.30
CA MET A 102 -5.59 9.23 -5.71
C MET A 102 -5.00 8.11 -6.55
N ILE A 103 -5.72 7.69 -7.56
CA ILE A 103 -5.29 6.71 -8.57
C ILE A 103 -5.67 7.32 -9.92
N GLU A 104 -4.66 7.67 -10.72
CA GLU A 104 -4.85 8.47 -11.94
C GLU A 104 -5.69 9.74 -11.63
N ASP A 105 -6.77 9.96 -12.34
CA ASP A 105 -7.69 11.09 -12.15
C ASP A 105 -8.74 10.85 -11.05
N LEU A 106 -8.76 9.66 -10.44
CA LEU A 106 -9.73 9.31 -9.42
C LEU A 106 -9.27 9.77 -8.04
N VAL A 107 -10.00 10.70 -7.45
CA VAL A 107 -9.82 11.12 -6.04
C VAL A 107 -10.76 10.33 -5.15
N ILE A 108 -10.20 9.53 -4.27
CA ILE A 108 -10.94 8.62 -3.39
C ILE A 108 -11.00 9.22 -1.99
N THR A 109 -12.24 9.43 -1.54
CA THR A 109 -12.61 9.88 -0.18
C THR A 109 -13.90 9.16 0.23
N ASN A 110 -14.34 9.33 1.46
CA ASN A 110 -15.62 8.78 1.98
C ASN A 110 -15.76 7.25 1.90
N TRP A 111 -14.62 6.53 1.80
CA TRP A 111 -14.64 5.07 1.81
C TRP A 111 -15.15 4.51 3.14
N LYS A 112 -15.61 3.28 3.07
CA LYS A 112 -15.95 2.44 4.23
C LYS A 112 -14.88 1.38 4.44
N LYS A 113 -14.77 0.93 5.67
CA LYS A 113 -13.94 -0.25 5.98
C LYS A 113 -14.37 -1.42 5.10
N GLY A 114 -13.40 -2.00 4.39
CA GLY A 114 -13.61 -3.10 3.45
C GLY A 114 -13.72 -2.67 1.99
N ASP A 115 -13.89 -1.39 1.69
CA ASP A 115 -13.78 -0.91 0.30
C ASP A 115 -12.40 -1.21 -0.25
N ALA A 116 -12.37 -1.64 -1.51
CA ALA A 116 -11.14 -2.02 -2.20
C ALA A 116 -11.02 -1.35 -3.56
N TYR A 117 -9.83 -0.91 -3.88
CA TYR A 117 -9.49 -0.25 -5.14
C TYR A 117 -8.32 -0.96 -5.77
N ILE A 118 -8.39 -1.15 -7.09
CA ILE A 118 -7.37 -1.88 -7.85
C ILE A 118 -6.77 -0.99 -8.92
N TRP A 119 -5.47 -1.16 -9.14
CA TRP A 119 -4.74 -0.56 -10.25
C TRP A 119 -3.60 -1.44 -10.73
N ASP A 120 -3.13 -1.20 -11.93
CA ASP A 120 -1.99 -1.88 -12.52
C ASP A 120 -0.66 -1.14 -12.26
N SER A 121 0.43 -1.71 -12.77
CA SER A 121 1.77 -1.17 -12.57
C SER A 121 2.04 0.19 -13.23
N GLU A 122 1.16 0.65 -14.13
CA GLU A 122 1.34 1.90 -14.87
C GLU A 122 0.60 3.07 -14.26
N ALA A 123 -0.35 2.81 -13.35
CA ALA A 123 -1.16 3.85 -12.76
C ALA A 123 -0.35 4.75 -11.81
N LEU A 124 -0.39 6.06 -12.06
CA LEU A 124 0.11 7.07 -11.15
C LEU A 124 -0.80 7.12 -9.93
N HIS A 125 -0.24 7.01 -8.74
CA HIS A 125 -1.04 7.05 -7.52
C HIS A 125 -0.33 7.73 -6.38
N MET A 126 -1.11 8.21 -5.41
CA MET A 126 -0.60 8.83 -4.19
C MET A 126 -1.56 8.60 -3.01
N SER A 127 -1.09 8.88 -1.82
CA SER A 127 -1.95 8.96 -0.65
C SER A 127 -1.46 9.97 0.37
N ALA A 128 -2.39 10.60 1.09
CA ALA A 128 -2.06 11.50 2.18
C ALA A 128 -2.99 11.27 3.37
N ASN A 129 -2.48 11.61 4.53
CA ASN A 129 -3.24 11.62 5.77
C ASN A 129 -3.12 12.99 6.45
N GLY A 130 -3.98 13.92 6.05
CA GLY A 130 -4.16 15.23 6.70
C GLY A 130 -5.15 15.19 7.87
N SER A 131 -5.58 14.01 8.32
CA SER A 131 -6.49 13.85 9.45
C SER A 131 -5.75 13.80 10.77
N ILE A 132 -6.51 13.70 11.87
CA ILE A 132 -5.97 13.60 13.25
C ILE A 132 -5.80 12.14 13.72
N LYS A 133 -6.12 11.16 12.89
CA LYS A 133 -6.02 9.71 13.22
C LYS A 133 -5.22 8.97 12.16
N ASP A 134 -4.71 7.82 12.54
CA ASP A 134 -4.03 6.92 11.63
C ASP A 134 -4.95 6.49 10.47
N LYS A 135 -4.41 6.46 9.27
CA LYS A 135 -5.05 5.86 8.09
C LYS A 135 -4.55 4.44 7.95
N LEU A 136 -5.49 3.50 7.96
CA LEU A 136 -5.20 2.07 7.94
C LEU A 136 -5.58 1.48 6.60
N THR A 137 -4.62 0.89 5.91
CA THR A 137 -4.82 0.22 4.63
C THR A 137 -4.09 -1.11 4.57
N MET A 138 -4.54 -2.00 3.72
CA MET A 138 -3.81 -3.21 3.32
C MET A 138 -3.51 -3.11 1.83
N ILE A 139 -2.29 -3.38 1.45
CA ILE A 139 -1.87 -3.48 0.04
C ILE A 139 -1.65 -4.96 -0.27
N ILE A 140 -2.29 -5.42 -1.32
CA ILE A 140 -2.14 -6.77 -1.88
C ILE A 140 -1.58 -6.62 -3.28
N SER A 141 -0.57 -7.40 -3.64
CA SER A 141 0.05 -7.37 -4.97
C SER A 141 0.08 -8.77 -5.55
N GLY A 142 -0.23 -8.88 -6.82
CA GLY A 142 -0.28 -10.16 -7.51
C GLY A 142 -0.70 -10.02 -8.97
N PHE A 143 -1.16 -11.13 -9.52
CA PHE A 143 -1.58 -11.25 -10.91
C PHE A 143 -3.02 -11.76 -10.99
N TYR A 144 -3.75 -11.37 -12.01
CA TYR A 144 -4.97 -12.09 -12.38
C TYR A 144 -4.59 -13.37 -13.09
N GLU A 145 -5.24 -14.47 -12.70
CA GLU A 145 -5.21 -15.71 -13.47
C GLU A 145 -6.35 -15.61 -14.50
N ASP A 146 -6.00 -15.77 -15.78
CA ASP A 146 -6.97 -15.87 -16.88
C ASP A 146 -7.79 -17.17 -16.80
#